data_2c32e447d9a78f3a3178f5d529f9227d
#
_entry.id   2c32e447d9a78f3a3178f5d529f9227d
#
_cell.length_a   1.000
_cell.length_b   1.000
_cell.length_c   1.000
_cell.angle_alpha   90.00
_cell.angle_beta   90.00
_cell.angle_gamma   90.00
#
_symmetry.space_group_name_H-M   'P 1'
#
loop_
_entity.id
_entity.type
_entity.pdbx_description
1 polymer ?
#
loop_
_entity_poly.entity_id
_entity_poly.type
_entity_poly.pdbx_seq_one_letter_code
_entity_poly.pdbx_strand_id
1 'polypeptide(L)'
;VNRFALDIQPVGSSSDEIYDILRTKLFAQLPDKSVVNEIAVAYKAKVEEAKNLGFTNYNADKLFTGIKESYPFHPSIRELYERFRENQNFQQTRDLIRLMRKVVTSMWSSGLAEKRFLVNAYDIDLNESGMNTTITQIKPSLGNAISKDIANESRATAELIDAQYKIEFISQVAKLLLVASLADVPNALL
;
A
#
# COMPACT_ATOMS: atom_id res chain seq x y z
N VAL A 1 28.72 36.68 14.03
CA VAL A 1 28.52 35.38 14.70
C VAL A 1 27.92 34.46 13.66
N ASN A 2 28.78 33.67 12.99
CA ASN A 2 28.36 32.65 12.02
C ASN A 2 27.66 31.51 12.77
N ARG A 3 26.33 31.42 12.65
CA ARG A 3 25.61 30.21 13.01
C ARG A 3 25.83 29.18 11.89
N PHE A 4 26.67 28.20 12.14
CA PHE A 4 26.68 26.97 11.33
C PHE A 4 25.31 26.31 11.51
N ALA A 5 24.44 26.48 10.54
CA ALA A 5 23.32 25.58 10.39
C ALA A 5 23.91 24.21 10.04
N LEU A 6 23.88 23.28 10.97
CA LEU A 6 24.10 21.86 10.67
C LEU A 6 22.96 21.43 9.78
N ASP A 7 23.19 21.38 8.49
CA ASP A 7 22.28 20.78 7.53
C ASP A 7 22.41 19.26 7.71
N ILE A 8 21.67 18.73 8.69
CA ILE A 8 21.51 17.29 8.85
C ILE A 8 20.59 16.87 7.70
N GLN A 9 21.18 16.64 6.54
CA GLN A 9 20.48 15.84 5.53
C GLN A 9 20.22 14.49 6.17
N PRO A 10 18.95 14.06 6.33
CA PRO A 10 18.70 12.69 6.71
C PRO A 10 19.36 11.83 5.64
N VAL A 11 20.36 11.07 6.01
CA VAL A 11 20.92 10.00 5.17
C VAL A 11 19.73 9.26 4.65
N GLY A 12 19.56 9.24 3.33
CA GLY A 12 18.36 8.64 2.73
C GLY A 12 18.17 7.27 3.31
N SER A 13 17.11 7.12 4.10
CA SER A 13 16.80 5.84 4.76
C SER A 13 16.80 4.79 3.67
N SER A 14 17.57 3.73 3.84
CA SER A 14 17.51 2.59 2.94
C SER A 14 16.05 2.13 2.91
N SER A 15 15.60 1.60 1.78
CA SER A 15 14.21 1.15 1.66
C SER A 15 13.82 0.11 2.75
N ASP A 16 14.78 -0.53 3.38
CA ASP A 16 14.59 -1.49 4.48
C ASP A 16 14.27 -0.79 5.80
N GLU A 17 14.87 0.36 6.06
CA GLU A 17 14.60 1.18 7.25
C GLU A 17 13.15 1.68 7.30
N ILE A 18 12.50 1.82 6.15
CA ILE A 18 11.12 2.29 6.11
C ILE A 18 10.14 1.31 6.74
N TYR A 19 10.33 0.01 6.50
CA TYR A 19 9.49 -1.00 7.13
C TYR A 19 9.73 -1.07 8.64
N ASP A 20 10.95 -0.86 9.10
CA ASP A 20 11.27 -0.79 10.54
C ASP A 20 10.60 0.41 11.20
N ILE A 21 10.62 1.56 10.53
CA ILE A 21 9.93 2.77 11.00
C ILE A 21 8.41 2.53 11.05
N LEU A 22 7.81 1.98 9.99
CA LEU A 22 6.37 1.70 9.96
C LEU A 22 5.97 0.70 11.03
N ARG A 23 6.71 -0.40 11.20
CA ARG A 23 6.49 -1.42 12.24
C ARG A 23 6.52 -0.79 13.62
N THR A 24 7.58 -0.07 13.95
CA THR A 24 7.78 0.55 15.26
C THR A 24 6.72 1.63 15.57
N LYS A 25 6.25 2.34 14.56
CA LYS A 25 5.29 3.45 14.74
C LYS A 25 3.83 3.00 14.74
N LEU A 26 3.51 1.86 14.13
CA LEU A 26 2.12 1.45 13.90
C LEU A 26 1.71 0.22 14.72
N PHE A 27 2.65 -0.61 15.18
CA PHE A 27 2.35 -1.85 15.89
C PHE A 27 3.08 -1.91 17.23
N ALA A 28 2.36 -2.29 18.27
CA ALA A 28 2.95 -2.51 19.60
C ALA A 28 3.73 -3.83 19.66
N GLN A 29 3.27 -4.84 18.92
CA GLN A 29 3.88 -6.15 18.86
C GLN A 29 3.61 -6.79 17.51
N LEU A 30 4.57 -7.56 17.01
CA LEU A 30 4.45 -8.38 15.81
C LEU A 30 4.45 -9.86 16.21
N PRO A 31 3.88 -10.75 15.38
CA PRO A 31 3.92 -12.18 15.61
C PRO A 31 5.36 -12.73 15.50
N ASP A 32 5.55 -13.93 16.00
CA ASP A 32 6.83 -14.64 15.92
C ASP A 32 7.25 -14.90 14.47
N LYS A 33 8.56 -15.00 14.26
CA LYS A 33 9.13 -15.27 12.92
C LYS A 33 8.61 -16.56 12.28
N SER A 34 8.21 -17.56 13.07
CA SER A 34 7.59 -18.80 12.57
C SER A 34 6.26 -18.51 11.86
N VAL A 35 5.39 -17.71 12.47
CA VAL A 35 4.10 -17.33 11.88
C VAL A 35 4.29 -16.52 10.59
N VAL A 36 5.24 -15.57 10.60
CA VAL A 36 5.57 -14.81 9.38
C VAL A 36 6.07 -15.72 8.27
N ASN A 37 6.88 -16.74 8.61
CA ASN A 37 7.36 -17.70 7.64
C ASN A 37 6.24 -18.56 7.05
N GLU A 38 5.27 -19.01 7.87
CA GLU A 38 4.10 -19.76 7.40
C GLU A 38 3.27 -18.92 6.41
N ILE A 39 3.04 -17.66 6.73
CA ILE A 39 2.36 -16.71 5.83
C ILE A 39 3.12 -16.59 4.50
N ALA A 40 4.43 -16.37 4.56
CA ALA A 40 5.26 -16.21 3.36
C ALA A 40 5.25 -17.49 2.49
N VAL A 41 5.28 -18.67 3.09
CA VAL A 41 5.15 -19.97 2.37
C VAL A 41 3.80 -20.07 1.68
N ALA A 42 2.71 -19.71 2.36
CA ALA A 42 1.37 -19.77 1.78
C ALA A 42 1.22 -18.85 0.56
N TYR A 43 1.74 -17.63 0.65
CA TYR A 43 1.75 -16.69 -0.49
C TYR A 43 2.62 -17.20 -1.65
N LYS A 44 3.82 -17.73 -1.35
CA LYS A 44 4.70 -18.34 -2.35
C LYS A 44 3.95 -19.44 -3.12
N ALA A 45 3.32 -20.38 -2.42
CA ALA A 45 2.59 -21.48 -3.03
C ALA A 45 1.47 -20.99 -3.96
N LYS A 46 0.74 -19.92 -3.58
CA LYS A 46 -0.31 -19.34 -4.44
C LYS A 46 0.24 -18.68 -5.69
N VAL A 47 1.40 -18.04 -5.63
CA VAL A 47 2.06 -17.49 -6.82
C VAL A 47 2.57 -18.60 -7.73
N GLU A 48 3.13 -19.68 -7.19
CA GLU A 48 3.54 -20.84 -7.96
C GLU A 48 2.36 -21.52 -8.68
N GLU A 49 1.22 -21.67 -8.00
CA GLU A 49 -0.03 -22.15 -8.59
C GLU A 49 -0.48 -21.25 -9.75
N ALA A 50 -0.55 -19.94 -9.54
CA ALA A 50 -0.92 -18.97 -10.58
C ALA A 50 0.06 -18.97 -11.76
N LYS A 51 1.36 -19.16 -11.51
CA LYS A 51 2.38 -19.29 -12.55
C LYS A 51 2.20 -20.56 -13.37
N ASN A 52 1.90 -21.69 -12.74
CA ASN A 52 1.64 -22.96 -13.41
C ASN A 52 0.39 -22.90 -14.30
N LEU A 53 -0.59 -22.08 -13.93
CA LEU A 53 -1.80 -21.80 -14.70
C LEU A 53 -1.59 -20.73 -15.79
N GLY A 54 -0.40 -20.16 -15.91
CA GLY A 54 -0.07 -19.12 -16.89
C GLY A 54 -0.62 -17.73 -16.59
N PHE A 55 -1.10 -17.49 -15.37
CA PHE A 55 -1.68 -16.20 -14.98
C PHE A 55 -0.64 -15.15 -14.59
N THR A 56 0.57 -15.56 -14.24
CA THR A 56 1.65 -14.64 -13.84
C THR A 56 3.02 -15.22 -14.14
N ASN A 57 3.99 -14.34 -14.35
CA ASN A 57 5.42 -14.67 -14.42
C ASN A 57 6.17 -14.19 -13.16
N TYR A 58 5.44 -13.75 -12.13
CA TYR A 58 6.05 -13.20 -10.92
C TYR A 58 6.94 -14.25 -10.22
N ASN A 59 8.04 -13.79 -9.63
CA ASN A 59 8.97 -14.66 -8.93
C ASN A 59 8.47 -14.95 -7.50
N ALA A 60 8.05 -16.16 -7.25
CA ALA A 60 7.51 -16.60 -5.96
C ALA A 60 8.53 -16.55 -4.82
N ASP A 61 9.82 -16.80 -5.10
CA ASP A 61 10.89 -16.71 -4.09
C ASP A 61 11.15 -15.23 -3.72
N LYS A 62 11.08 -14.31 -4.68
CA LYS A 62 11.18 -12.88 -4.43
C LYS A 62 10.05 -12.42 -3.50
N LEU A 63 8.81 -12.89 -3.73
CA LEU A 63 7.68 -12.58 -2.86
C LEU A 63 7.89 -13.15 -1.45
N PHE A 64 8.31 -14.40 -1.34
CA PHE A 64 8.58 -15.06 -0.06
C PHE A 64 9.58 -14.26 0.78
N THR A 65 10.73 -13.91 0.20
CA THR A 65 11.76 -13.13 0.88
C THR A 65 11.23 -11.73 1.24
N GLY A 66 10.58 -11.06 0.30
CA GLY A 66 10.01 -9.74 0.50
C GLY A 66 8.99 -9.70 1.65
N ILE A 67 8.10 -10.71 1.77
CA ILE A 67 7.14 -10.78 2.89
C ILE A 67 7.87 -10.89 4.22
N LYS A 68 8.89 -11.72 4.33
CA LYS A 68 9.66 -11.88 5.58
C LYS A 68 10.35 -10.58 6.02
N GLU A 69 10.77 -9.77 5.06
CA GLU A 69 11.43 -8.49 5.30
C GLU A 69 10.44 -7.37 5.62
N SER A 70 9.27 -7.35 4.95
CA SER A 70 8.32 -6.25 5.04
C SER A 70 7.15 -6.48 5.99
N TYR A 71 6.92 -7.71 6.49
CA TYR A 71 5.74 -8.02 7.31
C TYR A 71 5.49 -6.98 8.42
N PRO A 72 4.26 -6.53 8.65
CA PRO A 72 2.98 -7.00 8.10
C PRO A 72 2.58 -6.36 6.77
N PHE A 73 3.45 -5.61 6.12
CA PHE A 73 3.16 -4.95 4.86
C PHE A 73 3.49 -5.84 3.67
N HIS A 74 2.68 -5.75 2.61
CA HIS A 74 3.03 -6.38 1.33
C HIS A 74 4.26 -5.68 0.72
N PRO A 75 5.21 -6.41 0.11
CA PRO A 75 6.44 -5.83 -0.46
C PRO A 75 6.22 -4.70 -1.47
N SER A 76 5.09 -4.69 -2.20
CA SER A 76 4.74 -3.62 -3.14
C SER A 76 4.63 -2.22 -2.50
N ILE A 77 4.42 -2.13 -1.18
CA ILE A 77 4.39 -0.83 -0.47
C ILE A 77 5.75 -0.13 -0.57
N ARG A 78 6.86 -0.88 -0.55
CA ARG A 78 8.19 -0.34 -0.78
C ARG A 78 8.33 0.29 -2.17
N GLU A 79 7.92 -0.45 -3.21
CA GLU A 79 7.98 0.02 -4.60
C GLU A 79 7.14 1.29 -4.79
N LEU A 80 5.97 1.35 -4.16
CA LEU A 80 5.12 2.53 -4.17
C LEU A 80 5.75 3.71 -3.44
N TYR A 81 6.40 3.46 -2.30
CA TYR A 81 7.08 4.52 -1.56
C TYR A 81 8.25 5.12 -2.34
N GLU A 82 9.06 4.29 -2.99
CA GLU A 82 10.16 4.75 -3.83
C GLU A 82 9.64 5.70 -4.93
N ARG A 83 8.48 5.39 -5.50
CA ARG A 83 7.82 6.24 -6.50
C ARG A 83 7.22 7.51 -5.89
N PHE A 84 6.63 7.44 -4.70
CA PHE A 84 6.09 8.63 -4.02
C PHE A 84 7.17 9.63 -3.63
N ARG A 85 8.40 9.18 -3.37
CA ARG A 85 9.53 10.08 -3.09
C ARG A 85 9.81 11.07 -4.22
N GLU A 86 9.46 10.74 -5.44
CA GLU A 86 9.65 11.59 -6.63
C GLU A 86 8.55 12.66 -6.76
N ASN A 87 7.44 12.52 -6.03
CA ASN A 87 6.35 13.49 -6.04
C ASN A 87 6.64 14.66 -5.09
N GLN A 88 6.73 15.89 -5.62
CA GLN A 88 7.02 17.12 -4.85
C GLN A 88 5.98 17.42 -3.77
N ASN A 89 4.74 16.95 -3.93
CA ASN A 89 3.64 17.12 -2.98
C ASN A 89 3.63 16.08 -1.86
N PHE A 90 4.51 15.09 -1.90
CA PHE A 90 4.60 14.03 -0.91
C PHE A 90 5.83 14.23 -0.03
N GLN A 91 5.62 14.58 1.24
CA GLN A 91 6.70 14.82 2.20
C GLN A 91 7.30 13.52 2.72
N GLN A 92 7.82 12.71 1.82
CA GLN A 92 8.62 11.51 2.13
C GLN A 92 8.03 10.59 3.23
N THR A 93 8.86 10.12 4.14
CA THR A 93 8.53 9.16 5.21
C THR A 93 7.36 9.60 6.08
N ARG A 94 7.21 10.89 6.35
CA ARG A 94 6.15 11.42 7.23
C ARG A 94 4.76 11.19 6.64
N ASP A 95 4.59 11.45 5.36
CA ASP A 95 3.29 11.31 4.72
C ASP A 95 2.96 9.83 4.48
N LEU A 96 3.97 8.99 4.24
CA LEU A 96 3.78 7.55 4.20
C LEU A 96 3.31 7.00 5.55
N ILE A 97 3.94 7.40 6.66
CA ILE A 97 3.52 6.97 8.00
C ILE A 97 2.09 7.43 8.27
N ARG A 98 1.74 8.66 7.89
CA ARG A 98 0.38 9.20 8.05
C ARG A 98 -0.63 8.40 7.23
N LEU A 99 -0.31 8.08 5.97
CA LEU A 99 -1.15 7.29 5.08
C LEU A 99 -1.33 5.87 5.64
N MET A 100 -0.24 5.18 5.94
CA MET A 100 -0.28 3.81 6.48
C MET A 100 -0.99 3.73 7.83
N ARG A 101 -0.87 4.75 8.68
CA ARG A 101 -1.64 4.82 9.94
C ARG A 101 -3.15 4.81 9.66
N LYS A 102 -3.61 5.62 8.71
CA LYS A 102 -5.04 5.64 8.33
C LYS A 102 -5.49 4.29 7.77
N VAL A 103 -4.69 3.67 6.90
CA VAL A 103 -4.98 2.33 6.35
C VAL A 103 -5.11 1.31 7.48
N VAL A 104 -4.12 1.20 8.37
CA VAL A 104 -4.14 0.24 9.48
C VAL A 104 -5.31 0.51 10.43
N THR A 105 -5.58 1.79 10.74
CA THR A 105 -6.72 2.15 11.61
C THR A 105 -8.05 1.76 10.97
N SER A 106 -8.23 2.02 9.68
CA SER A 106 -9.45 1.64 8.94
C SER A 106 -9.62 0.12 8.89
N MET A 107 -8.54 -0.62 8.58
CA MET A 107 -8.57 -2.09 8.57
C MET A 107 -8.96 -2.67 9.93
N TRP A 108 -8.47 -2.06 11.02
CA TRP A 108 -8.79 -2.50 12.37
C TRP A 108 -10.26 -2.21 12.73
N SER A 109 -10.71 -0.99 12.50
CA SER A 109 -12.08 -0.57 12.85
C SER A 109 -13.17 -1.27 12.01
N SER A 110 -12.86 -1.66 10.78
CA SER A 110 -13.78 -2.40 9.90
C SER A 110 -13.75 -3.93 10.10
N GLY A 111 -12.85 -4.46 10.95
CA GLY A 111 -12.63 -5.90 11.11
C GLY A 111 -11.90 -6.55 9.93
N LEU A 112 -11.39 -5.77 8.96
CA LEU A 112 -10.66 -6.28 7.82
C LEU A 112 -9.31 -6.90 8.25
N ALA A 113 -8.72 -6.40 9.33
CA ALA A 113 -7.47 -6.91 9.89
C ALA A 113 -7.55 -8.38 10.31
N GLU A 114 -8.75 -8.90 10.67
CA GLU A 114 -8.96 -10.32 11.00
C GLU A 114 -9.00 -11.22 9.76
N LYS A 115 -9.19 -10.63 8.58
CA LYS A 115 -9.35 -11.34 7.31
C LYS A 115 -8.13 -11.24 6.39
N ARG A 116 -7.15 -10.41 6.73
CA ARG A 116 -5.97 -10.13 5.92
C ARG A 116 -4.70 -10.47 6.68
N PHE A 117 -3.79 -11.18 6.02
CA PHE A 117 -2.47 -11.49 6.57
C PHE A 117 -1.43 -10.40 6.31
N LEU A 118 -1.66 -9.56 5.30
CA LEU A 118 -0.79 -8.47 4.91
C LEU A 118 -1.60 -7.18 4.71
N VAL A 119 -0.99 -6.06 5.03
CA VAL A 119 -1.47 -4.74 4.63
C VAL A 119 -1.03 -4.48 3.20
N ASN A 120 -1.98 -4.31 2.29
CA ASN A 120 -1.71 -4.09 0.87
C ASN A 120 -1.90 -2.62 0.48
N ALA A 121 -1.34 -2.24 -0.66
CA ALA A 121 -1.50 -0.90 -1.20
C ALA A 121 -2.95 -0.55 -1.54
N TYR A 122 -3.80 -1.52 -1.80
CA TYR A 122 -5.23 -1.34 -2.11
C TYR A 122 -6.14 -1.38 -0.88
N ASP A 123 -5.62 -1.63 0.32
CA ASP A 123 -6.41 -1.64 1.57
C ASP A 123 -6.78 -0.22 2.05
N ILE A 124 -6.68 0.77 1.17
CA ILE A 124 -7.15 2.14 1.41
C ILE A 124 -8.68 2.20 1.37
N ASP A 125 -9.27 2.84 2.37
CA ASP A 125 -10.70 3.13 2.40
C ASP A 125 -10.96 4.53 1.85
N LEU A 126 -11.29 4.61 0.56
CA LEU A 126 -11.56 5.88 -0.12
C LEU A 126 -12.97 6.45 0.18
N ASN A 127 -13.84 5.67 0.79
CA ASN A 127 -15.12 6.15 1.31
C ASN A 127 -14.95 6.89 2.64
N GLU A 128 -13.83 6.70 3.34
CA GLU A 128 -13.47 7.49 4.51
C GLU A 128 -12.99 8.89 4.06
N SER A 129 -13.67 9.94 4.52
CA SER A 129 -13.46 11.31 4.05
C SER A 129 -12.02 11.81 4.26
N GLY A 130 -11.39 11.44 5.37
CA GLY A 130 -10.03 11.82 5.68
C GLY A 130 -9.00 11.12 4.80
N MET A 131 -9.28 9.89 4.33
CA MET A 131 -8.44 9.19 3.37
C MET A 131 -8.55 9.82 1.99
N ASN A 132 -9.77 10.04 1.52
CA ASN A 132 -10.02 10.70 0.24
C ASN A 132 -9.35 12.08 0.18
N THR A 133 -9.50 12.90 1.23
CA THR A 133 -8.83 14.20 1.35
C THR A 133 -7.30 14.06 1.26
N THR A 134 -6.72 13.06 1.93
CA THR A 134 -5.27 12.84 1.88
C THR A 134 -4.79 12.54 0.46
N ILE A 135 -5.49 11.68 -0.27
CA ILE A 135 -5.14 11.32 -1.64
C ILE A 135 -5.30 12.53 -2.60
N THR A 136 -6.40 13.26 -2.48
CA THR A 136 -6.67 14.43 -3.32
C THR A 136 -5.75 15.62 -3.02
N GLN A 137 -5.20 15.73 -1.82
CA GLN A 137 -4.14 16.69 -1.51
C GLN A 137 -2.83 16.36 -2.22
N ILE A 138 -2.50 15.08 -2.41
CA ILE A 138 -1.33 14.64 -3.16
C ILE A 138 -1.53 14.93 -4.65
N LYS A 139 -2.68 14.53 -5.21
CA LYS A 139 -3.01 14.70 -6.64
C LYS A 139 -4.49 15.09 -6.83
N PRO A 140 -4.79 16.39 -6.83
CA PRO A 140 -6.17 16.90 -6.93
C PRO A 140 -6.94 16.43 -8.17
N SER A 141 -6.24 16.21 -9.29
CA SER A 141 -6.84 15.75 -10.54
C SER A 141 -7.50 14.37 -10.46
N LEU A 142 -7.18 13.56 -9.44
CA LEU A 142 -7.76 12.23 -9.24
C LEU A 142 -9.13 12.24 -8.54
N GLY A 143 -9.57 13.37 -7.98
CA GLY A 143 -10.83 13.44 -7.23
C GLY A 143 -12.05 12.97 -8.01
N ASN A 144 -12.16 13.35 -9.28
CA ASN A 144 -13.25 12.88 -10.14
C ASN A 144 -13.17 11.38 -10.46
N ALA A 145 -11.97 10.86 -10.73
CA ALA A 145 -11.77 9.43 -10.97
C ALA A 145 -12.11 8.61 -9.71
N ILE A 146 -11.73 9.08 -8.52
CA ILE A 146 -12.08 8.41 -7.27
C ILE A 146 -13.60 8.31 -7.15
N SER A 147 -14.32 9.43 -7.19
CA SER A 147 -15.76 9.46 -6.91
C SER A 147 -16.62 8.80 -7.98
N LYS A 148 -16.19 8.80 -9.25
CA LYS A 148 -16.93 8.20 -10.35
C LYS A 148 -16.61 6.74 -10.55
N ASP A 149 -15.34 6.38 -10.49
CA ASP A 149 -14.89 5.09 -11.01
C ASP A 149 -14.43 4.12 -9.90
N ILE A 150 -13.96 4.62 -8.73
CA ILE A 150 -13.28 3.77 -7.74
C ILE A 150 -14.10 3.57 -6.47
N ALA A 151 -14.50 4.65 -5.79
CA ALA A 151 -15.19 4.59 -4.51
C ALA A 151 -16.10 5.80 -4.28
N ASN A 152 -17.39 5.54 -4.02
CA ASN A 152 -18.41 6.56 -3.73
C ASN A 152 -19.61 5.89 -3.04
N GLU A 153 -19.42 5.34 -1.83
CA GLU A 153 -20.48 4.74 -1.03
C GLU A 153 -21.34 3.74 -1.84
N SER A 154 -20.69 2.82 -2.52
CA SER A 154 -21.30 1.79 -3.39
C SER A 154 -21.92 2.33 -4.70
N ARG A 155 -21.57 3.55 -5.13
CA ARG A 155 -22.07 4.16 -6.37
C ARG A 155 -21.03 4.27 -7.48
N ALA A 156 -19.75 4.09 -7.16
CA ALA A 156 -18.69 4.13 -8.15
C ALA A 156 -18.71 2.89 -9.06
N THR A 157 -18.21 3.03 -10.29
CA THR A 157 -18.22 1.96 -11.30
C THR A 157 -17.63 0.65 -10.78
N ALA A 158 -16.46 0.69 -10.13
CA ALA A 158 -15.82 -0.51 -9.58
C ALA A 158 -16.65 -1.18 -8.48
N GLU A 159 -17.26 -0.39 -7.58
CA GLU A 159 -18.12 -0.89 -6.52
C GLU A 159 -19.39 -1.54 -7.06
N LEU A 160 -20.00 -0.93 -8.11
CA LEU A 160 -21.18 -1.49 -8.76
C LEU A 160 -20.89 -2.83 -9.45
N ILE A 161 -19.74 -2.96 -10.11
CA ILE A 161 -19.32 -4.21 -10.74
C ILE A 161 -19.09 -5.29 -9.67
N ASP A 162 -18.36 -4.96 -8.60
CA ASP A 162 -18.13 -5.88 -7.50
C ASP A 162 -19.45 -6.37 -6.88
N ALA A 163 -20.40 -5.47 -6.65
CA ALA A 163 -21.72 -5.81 -6.14
C ALA A 163 -22.51 -6.71 -7.10
N GLN A 164 -22.49 -6.42 -8.41
CA GLN A 164 -23.18 -7.19 -9.43
C GLN A 164 -22.67 -8.63 -9.50
N TYR A 165 -21.36 -8.82 -9.45
CA TYR A 165 -20.74 -10.15 -9.58
C TYR A 165 -20.41 -10.82 -8.24
N LYS A 166 -20.70 -10.17 -7.11
CA LYS A 166 -20.39 -10.62 -5.74
C LYS A 166 -18.90 -10.93 -5.55
N ILE A 167 -18.08 -10.03 -6.02
CA ILE A 167 -16.61 -10.07 -5.93
C ILE A 167 -16.12 -8.80 -5.22
N GLU A 168 -14.82 -8.69 -4.93
CA GLU A 168 -14.20 -7.50 -4.31
C GLU A 168 -12.96 -7.02 -5.07
N PHE A 169 -12.53 -7.75 -6.09
CA PHE A 169 -11.22 -7.50 -6.69
C PHE A 169 -11.20 -6.35 -7.70
N ILE A 170 -12.34 -5.94 -8.28
CA ILE A 170 -12.37 -4.80 -9.21
C ILE A 170 -12.05 -3.50 -8.46
N SER A 171 -12.67 -3.29 -7.31
CA SER A 171 -12.34 -2.16 -6.44
C SER A 171 -10.89 -2.22 -5.93
N GLN A 172 -10.37 -3.41 -5.60
CA GLN A 172 -8.98 -3.58 -5.18
C GLN A 172 -8.01 -3.22 -6.30
N VAL A 173 -8.25 -3.68 -7.54
CA VAL A 173 -7.44 -3.33 -8.72
C VAL A 173 -7.52 -1.84 -9.01
N ALA A 174 -8.72 -1.24 -8.99
CA ALA A 174 -8.91 0.19 -9.20
C ALA A 174 -8.16 1.03 -8.16
N LYS A 175 -8.19 0.63 -6.89
CA LYS A 175 -7.42 1.27 -5.81
C LYS A 175 -5.91 1.11 -6.02
N LEU A 176 -5.44 -0.07 -6.45
CA LEU A 176 -4.04 -0.29 -6.75
C LEU A 176 -3.56 0.61 -7.90
N LEU A 177 -4.34 0.71 -8.98
CA LEU A 177 -4.06 1.61 -10.09
C LEU A 177 -4.04 3.08 -9.65
N LEU A 178 -4.97 3.49 -8.78
CA LEU A 178 -4.98 4.82 -8.21
C LEU A 178 -3.69 5.11 -7.44
N VAL A 179 -3.30 4.20 -6.54
CA VAL A 179 -2.09 4.37 -5.72
C VAL A 179 -0.84 4.42 -6.60
N ALA A 180 -0.76 3.56 -7.64
CA ALA A 180 0.32 3.62 -8.62
C ALA A 180 0.33 4.95 -9.40
N SER A 181 -0.85 5.54 -9.67
CA SER A 181 -0.99 6.83 -10.36
C SER A 181 -0.64 8.04 -9.51
N LEU A 182 -0.51 7.89 -8.19
CA LEU A 182 -0.04 8.96 -7.29
C LEU A 182 1.44 9.27 -7.53
N ALA A 183 2.22 8.31 -8.00
CA ALA A 183 3.57 8.56 -8.47
C ALA A 183 3.50 9.28 -9.82
N ASP A 184 4.09 10.47 -9.93
CA ASP A 184 4.14 11.24 -11.18
C ASP A 184 5.14 10.66 -12.21
N VAL A 185 5.30 9.35 -12.25
CA VAL A 185 6.23 8.69 -13.15
C VAL A 185 5.50 8.27 -14.43
N PRO A 186 5.86 8.83 -15.60
CA PRO A 186 5.36 8.31 -16.87
C PRO A 186 5.74 6.82 -16.98
N ASN A 187 4.78 5.96 -17.29
CA ASN A 187 4.97 4.50 -17.42
C ASN A 187 5.08 3.69 -16.11
N ALA A 188 4.52 4.17 -15.02
CA ALA A 188 4.56 3.50 -13.71
C ALA A 188 3.89 2.10 -13.66
N LEU A 189 3.24 1.66 -14.73
CA LEU A 189 2.50 0.39 -14.81
C LEU A 189 2.93 -0.52 -15.96
N LEU A 190 4.03 -0.21 -16.65
CA LEU A 190 4.56 -1.05 -17.73
C LEU A 190 5.77 -1.83 -17.27
#